data_036c268cc74deac59d958bdebf53ca1a
#
_entry.id   036c268cc74deac59d958bdebf53ca1a
#
_cell.length_a   1.000
_cell.length_b   1.000
_cell.length_c   1.000
_cell.angle_alpha   90.00
_cell.angle_beta   90.00
_cell.angle_gamma   90.00
#
_symmetry.space_group_name_H-M   'P 1'
#
loop_
_entity.id
_entity.type
_entity.pdbx_description
1 polymer ?
#
loop_
_entity_poly.entity_id
_entity_poly.type
_entity_poly.pdbx_seq_one_letter_code
_entity_poly.pdbx_strand_id
1 'polypeptide(L)'
;SCICWTVRQKRGKFCRNNVRPIFSSNNCQTQILFKRFVFPYVFYLSLIYTYRLSERPLLIHKTKFDIRQWFIVSNVQPLTIWMYRESYLRFSSQIFSLDNFHESLHLTNHAVQCKYTNVEQRDKALPHDNMWDCHTFQTWLKQMGVKEKWNEVILPGMREGIVCAMLASQDVMDRRQNTYELYGADFMISEDYKPWLIEINCSPDLSSSTSVTSRMCPQCMEDLVKGCFIPLVLCLLLSDRENFCGPPTLGFRIS
;
A
#
# COMPACT_ATOMS: atom_id res chain seq x y z
N SER A 1 -8.13 11.78 -4.94
CA SER A 1 -7.34 11.88 -6.18
C SER A 1 -6.30 10.77 -6.24
N CYS A 2 -6.25 10.04 -7.36
CA CYS A 2 -5.32 8.93 -7.59
C CYS A 2 -4.22 9.32 -8.59
N ILE A 3 -3.05 8.72 -8.47
CA ILE A 3 -1.98 8.81 -9.46
C ILE A 3 -2.00 7.55 -10.30
N CYS A 4 -2.21 7.68 -11.63
CA CYS A 4 -2.25 6.55 -12.55
C CYS A 4 -0.87 6.17 -13.08
N TRP A 5 -0.62 4.88 -13.20
CA TRP A 5 0.57 4.30 -13.80
C TRP A 5 0.20 3.19 -14.76
N THR A 6 0.57 3.34 -16.01
CA THR A 6 0.49 2.25 -16.98
C THR A 6 1.88 1.67 -17.18
N VAL A 7 2.06 0.41 -16.81
CA VAL A 7 3.31 -0.30 -16.99
C VAL A 7 3.28 -0.96 -18.36
N ARG A 8 3.97 -0.38 -19.36
CA ARG A 8 4.18 -1.00 -20.66
C ARG A 8 5.37 -1.93 -20.59
N GLN A 9 5.14 -3.22 -20.65
CA GLN A 9 6.20 -4.20 -20.82
C GLN A 9 6.73 -4.11 -22.27
N LYS A 10 7.90 -3.51 -22.46
CA LYS A 10 8.62 -3.63 -23.74
C LYS A 10 9.14 -5.06 -23.84
N ARG A 11 8.70 -5.80 -24.86
CA ARG A 11 9.22 -7.15 -25.15
C ARG A 11 10.76 -7.11 -25.12
N GLY A 12 11.37 -7.88 -24.23
CA GLY A 12 12.77 -8.28 -24.28
C GLY A 12 13.80 -7.38 -23.61
N LYS A 13 13.44 -6.23 -23.00
CA LYS A 13 14.39 -5.47 -22.19
C LYS A 13 13.70 -4.98 -20.93
N PHE A 14 13.83 -5.77 -19.88
CA PHE A 14 13.79 -5.23 -18.54
C PHE A 14 14.77 -4.06 -18.49
N CYS A 15 14.33 -2.86 -18.19
CA CYS A 15 15.25 -1.73 -18.01
C CYS A 15 16.18 -2.05 -16.83
N ARG A 16 17.32 -2.70 -17.11
CA ARG A 16 18.38 -2.99 -16.15
C ARG A 16 19.12 -1.74 -15.65
N ASN A 17 18.76 -0.57 -16.14
CA ASN A 17 19.51 0.64 -15.83
C ASN A 17 18.77 1.48 -14.80
N ASN A 18 18.63 1.02 -13.60
CA ASN A 18 18.44 1.72 -12.32
C ASN A 18 17.62 0.95 -11.29
N VAL A 19 17.19 -0.28 -11.58
CA VAL A 19 16.72 -1.18 -10.54
C VAL A 19 17.88 -2.11 -10.24
N ARG A 20 18.77 -1.73 -9.34
CA ARG A 20 19.56 -2.75 -8.65
C ARG A 20 18.52 -3.65 -7.97
N PRO A 21 18.55 -4.97 -8.19
CA PRO A 21 17.71 -5.88 -7.44
C PRO A 21 18.14 -5.73 -5.97
N ILE A 22 17.38 -4.95 -5.22
CA ILE A 22 17.54 -4.81 -3.76
C ILE A 22 17.07 -6.09 -3.09
N PHE A 23 16.51 -6.97 -3.86
CA PHE A 23 16.16 -8.33 -3.45
C PHE A 23 17.14 -9.30 -4.13
N SER A 24 17.98 -9.93 -3.32
CA SER A 24 18.45 -11.25 -3.71
C SER A 24 17.18 -12.03 -4.04
N SER A 25 17.12 -12.57 -5.23
CA SER A 25 15.96 -12.99 -6.02
C SER A 25 14.97 -14.00 -5.38
N ASN A 26 15.03 -14.30 -4.10
CA ASN A 26 14.35 -15.46 -3.53
C ASN A 26 13.32 -15.17 -2.42
N ASN A 27 13.19 -13.98 -1.85
CA ASN A 27 12.43 -13.91 -0.60
C ASN A 27 11.17 -13.04 -0.58
N CYS A 28 11.04 -11.94 -1.30
CA CYS A 28 9.88 -11.07 -1.17
C CYS A 28 8.78 -11.37 -2.20
N GLN A 29 9.15 -11.67 -3.44
CA GLN A 29 8.19 -12.04 -4.49
C GLN A 29 7.47 -13.36 -4.17
N THR A 30 8.18 -14.29 -3.55
CA THR A 30 7.64 -15.57 -3.12
C THR A 30 6.61 -15.43 -2.01
N GLN A 31 6.76 -14.48 -1.09
CA GLN A 31 5.84 -14.30 0.05
C GLN A 31 4.45 -13.79 -0.36
N ILE A 32 4.37 -12.87 -1.33
CA ILE A 32 3.08 -12.33 -1.79
C ILE A 32 2.31 -13.37 -2.60
N LEU A 33 2.99 -14.10 -3.48
CA LEU A 33 2.43 -15.21 -4.25
C LEU A 33 2.04 -16.40 -3.37
N PHE A 34 2.82 -16.70 -2.34
CA PHE A 34 2.59 -17.83 -1.44
C PHE A 34 1.37 -17.64 -0.53
N LYS A 35 1.04 -16.45 -0.10
CA LYS A 35 -0.16 -16.23 0.76
C LYS A 35 -1.47 -16.63 0.07
N ARG A 36 -1.52 -16.57 -1.27
CA ARG A 36 -2.73 -16.89 -2.04
C ARG A 36 -2.78 -18.35 -2.53
N PHE A 37 -1.65 -19.06 -2.67
CA PHE A 37 -1.59 -20.33 -3.41
C PHE A 37 -0.89 -21.50 -2.75
N VAL A 38 -0.13 -21.34 -1.67
CA VAL A 38 0.64 -22.44 -1.08
C VAL A 38 0.53 -22.48 0.44
N PHE A 39 -0.03 -23.55 0.92
CA PHE A 39 -0.06 -24.25 2.22
C PHE A 39 0.36 -23.56 3.54
N PRO A 40 -0.28 -23.97 4.67
CA PRO A 40 -0.09 -23.40 6.03
C PRO A 40 1.36 -23.37 6.55
N TYR A 41 2.23 -24.21 6.04
CA TYR A 41 3.64 -24.32 6.47
C TYR A 41 4.49 -23.09 6.10
N VAL A 42 4.16 -22.42 4.99
CA VAL A 42 4.85 -21.22 4.54
C VAL A 42 4.38 -19.99 5.31
N PHE A 43 3.18 -20.03 5.86
CA PHE A 43 2.67 -18.98 6.76
C PHE A 43 3.55 -18.82 8.00
N TYR A 44 4.03 -19.92 8.56
CA TYR A 44 4.91 -19.91 9.73
C TYR A 44 6.30 -19.33 9.42
N LEU A 45 6.86 -19.66 8.27
CA LEU A 45 8.13 -19.08 7.80
C LEU A 45 8.00 -17.61 7.42
N SER A 46 6.87 -17.20 6.84
CA SER A 46 6.56 -15.80 6.54
C SER A 46 6.49 -14.96 7.82
N LEU A 47 5.89 -15.46 8.89
CA LEU A 47 5.86 -14.80 10.19
C LEU A 47 7.28 -14.61 10.75
N ILE A 48 8.13 -15.63 10.71
CA ILE A 48 9.51 -15.57 11.20
C ILE A 48 10.34 -14.58 10.37
N TYR A 49 10.14 -14.53 9.04
CA TYR A 49 10.83 -13.56 8.18
C TYR A 49 10.35 -12.12 8.41
N THR A 50 9.07 -11.93 8.62
CA THR A 50 8.50 -10.61 8.97
C THR A 50 9.02 -10.13 10.33
N TYR A 51 9.22 -11.04 11.28
CA TYR A 51 9.87 -10.74 12.56
C TYR A 51 11.34 -10.34 12.40
N ARG A 52 12.13 -11.01 11.56
CA ARG A 52 13.53 -10.66 11.30
C ARG A 52 13.72 -9.34 10.56
N LEU A 53 12.79 -8.97 9.68
CA LEU A 53 12.82 -7.67 8.97
C LEU A 53 12.48 -6.50 9.89
N SER A 54 11.94 -6.74 11.10
CA SER A 54 11.50 -5.67 11.99
C SER A 54 12.49 -5.36 13.13
N GLU A 55 13.77 -5.76 13.01
CA GLU A 55 14.77 -5.49 14.03
C GLU A 55 15.10 -3.99 14.18
N ARG A 56 14.94 -3.21 13.09
CA ARG A 56 15.19 -1.76 13.07
C ARG A 56 14.08 -0.99 12.37
N PRO A 57 12.85 -1.04 12.87
CA PRO A 57 11.78 -0.24 12.32
C PRO A 57 11.98 1.24 12.68
N LEU A 58 11.60 2.14 11.79
CA LEU A 58 11.42 3.54 12.16
C LEU A 58 10.35 3.61 13.25
N LEU A 59 10.68 4.26 14.36
CA LEU A 59 9.76 4.45 15.47
C LEU A 59 9.34 5.92 15.57
N ILE A 60 8.06 6.17 15.79
CA ILE A 60 7.54 7.48 16.14
C ILE A 60 7.20 7.45 17.64
N HIS A 61 7.86 8.31 18.42
CA HIS A 61 7.70 8.33 19.88
C HIS A 61 7.84 6.92 20.50
N LYS A 62 8.89 6.20 20.14
CA LYS A 62 9.18 4.81 20.58
C LYS A 62 8.07 3.80 20.24
N THR A 63 7.17 4.13 19.35
CA THR A 63 6.03 3.29 18.97
C THR A 63 6.18 2.81 17.53
N LYS A 64 5.94 1.52 17.30
CA LYS A 64 5.95 0.91 15.97
C LYS A 64 4.70 1.33 15.19
N PHE A 65 4.87 1.50 13.89
CA PHE A 65 3.77 1.76 12.96
C PHE A 65 3.98 1.05 11.64
N ASP A 66 2.94 0.94 10.87
CA ASP A 66 2.95 0.61 9.46
C ASP A 66 2.17 1.66 8.65
N ILE A 67 2.32 1.62 7.31
CA ILE A 67 1.59 2.49 6.39
C ILE A 67 0.67 1.64 5.55
N ARG A 68 -0.64 1.95 5.57
CA ARG A 68 -1.63 1.42 4.64
C ARG A 68 -1.74 2.31 3.42
N GLN A 69 -1.49 1.76 2.25
CA GLN A 69 -1.61 2.42 0.96
C GLN A 69 -2.65 1.72 0.09
N TRP A 70 -3.72 2.41 -0.28
CA TRP A 70 -4.70 1.88 -1.23
C TRP A 70 -4.25 2.09 -2.66
N PHE A 71 -4.57 1.12 -3.51
CA PHE A 71 -4.39 1.21 -4.95
C PHE A 71 -5.42 0.35 -5.68
N ILE A 72 -5.66 0.68 -6.96
CA ILE A 72 -6.62 -0.01 -7.83
C ILE A 72 -5.85 -0.58 -9.00
N VAL A 73 -6.21 -1.79 -9.41
CA VAL A 73 -5.80 -2.37 -10.69
C VAL A 73 -7.01 -2.35 -11.61
N SER A 74 -6.96 -1.56 -12.67
CA SER A 74 -8.05 -1.43 -13.66
C SER A 74 -7.81 -2.25 -14.92
N ASN A 75 -6.59 -2.68 -15.16
CA ASN A 75 -6.26 -3.57 -16.27
C ASN A 75 -5.02 -4.39 -15.91
N VAL A 76 -5.04 -5.67 -16.23
CA VAL A 76 -3.92 -6.59 -15.99
C VAL A 76 -2.94 -6.58 -17.18
N GLN A 77 -3.42 -6.35 -18.41
CA GLN A 77 -2.56 -6.32 -19.59
C GLN A 77 -3.05 -5.31 -20.65
N PRO A 78 -2.40 -4.16 -20.82
CA PRO A 78 -1.22 -3.71 -20.04
C PRO A 78 -1.57 -3.43 -18.58
N LEU A 79 -0.65 -3.73 -17.67
CA LEU A 79 -0.89 -3.52 -16.23
C LEU A 79 -1.08 -2.03 -15.95
N THR A 80 -2.26 -1.68 -15.44
CA THR A 80 -2.63 -0.30 -15.12
C THR A 80 -3.01 -0.20 -13.66
N ILE A 81 -2.20 0.57 -12.91
CA ILE A 81 -2.32 0.74 -11.47
C ILE A 81 -2.61 2.20 -11.16
N TRP A 82 -3.62 2.44 -10.31
CA TRP A 82 -3.98 3.75 -9.78
C TRP A 82 -3.69 3.74 -8.29
N MET A 83 -2.70 4.49 -7.86
CA MET A 83 -2.33 4.59 -6.45
C MET A 83 -2.99 5.83 -5.84
N TYR A 84 -3.64 5.66 -4.69
CA TYR A 84 -4.19 6.80 -3.95
C TYR A 84 -3.07 7.74 -3.52
N ARG A 85 -3.34 9.03 -3.55
CA ARG A 85 -2.37 10.05 -3.13
C ARG A 85 -2.17 10.02 -1.63
N GLU A 86 -3.24 9.76 -0.90
CA GLU A 86 -3.21 9.68 0.55
C GLU A 86 -3.04 8.23 1.02
N SER A 87 -2.30 8.08 2.09
CA SER A 87 -2.12 6.85 2.85
C SER A 87 -2.29 7.17 4.34
N TYR A 88 -2.35 6.16 5.19
CA TYR A 88 -2.45 6.36 6.62
C TYR A 88 -1.56 5.40 7.39
N LEU A 89 -1.14 5.86 8.57
CA LEU A 89 -0.31 5.12 9.51
C LEU A 89 -1.19 4.47 10.57
N ARG A 90 -0.83 3.25 10.96
CA ARG A 90 -1.45 2.53 12.06
C ARG A 90 -0.38 2.26 13.11
N PHE A 91 -0.63 2.68 14.33
CA PHE A 91 0.30 2.54 15.45
C PHE A 91 -0.03 1.34 16.33
N SER A 92 0.99 0.78 16.96
CA SER A 92 0.75 -0.15 18.05
C SER A 92 0.24 0.59 19.30
N SER A 93 -0.52 -0.10 20.15
CA SER A 93 -0.99 0.43 21.43
C SER A 93 0.09 0.45 22.51
N GLN A 94 1.21 -0.21 22.25
CA GLN A 94 2.31 -0.42 23.19
C GLN A 94 3.62 0.21 22.68
N ILE A 95 4.52 0.50 23.60
CA ILE A 95 5.88 0.93 23.27
C ILE A 95 6.65 -0.27 22.70
N PHE A 96 7.38 -0.04 21.61
CA PHE A 96 8.16 -1.08 20.95
C PHE A 96 9.29 -1.62 21.83
N SER A 97 9.44 -2.93 21.87
CA SER A 97 10.55 -3.64 22.52
C SER A 97 10.86 -4.92 21.77
N LEU A 98 12.13 -5.28 21.68
CA LEU A 98 12.58 -6.58 21.16
C LEU A 98 12.63 -7.67 22.23
N ASP A 99 12.50 -7.30 23.51
CA ASP A 99 12.48 -8.25 24.63
C ASP A 99 11.10 -8.90 24.84
N ASN A 100 10.06 -8.33 24.23
CA ASN A 100 8.70 -8.82 24.32
C ASN A 100 8.08 -8.96 22.92
N PHE A 101 7.76 -10.19 22.53
CA PHE A 101 7.19 -10.53 21.21
C PHE A 101 5.66 -10.61 21.21
N HIS A 102 4.99 -9.97 22.16
CA HIS A 102 3.53 -9.93 22.20
C HIS A 102 2.97 -9.17 20.99
N GLU A 103 1.85 -9.65 20.43
CA GLU A 103 1.27 -9.10 19.19
C GLU A 103 0.92 -7.61 19.30
N SER A 104 0.53 -7.12 20.49
CA SER A 104 0.20 -5.71 20.71
C SER A 104 1.35 -4.73 20.50
N LEU A 105 2.62 -5.21 20.54
CA LEU A 105 3.81 -4.41 20.30
C LEU A 105 4.24 -4.41 18.82
N HIS A 106 3.96 -5.52 18.12
CA HIS A 106 4.56 -5.79 16.82
C HIS A 106 3.58 -5.75 15.66
N LEU A 107 2.30 -6.10 15.88
CA LEU A 107 1.27 -6.12 14.84
C LEU A 107 0.41 -4.85 14.93
N THR A 108 0.53 -4.00 13.95
CA THR A 108 -0.15 -2.69 13.89
C THR A 108 -1.51 -2.73 13.20
N ASN A 109 -1.92 -3.91 12.72
CA ASN A 109 -3.23 -4.12 12.10
C ASN A 109 -4.37 -3.72 13.05
N HIS A 110 -5.35 -2.97 12.57
CA HIS A 110 -6.47 -2.51 13.39
C HIS A 110 -7.21 -3.67 14.09
N ALA A 111 -7.42 -4.79 13.40
CA ALA A 111 -8.07 -5.98 13.97
C ALA A 111 -7.31 -6.59 15.17
N VAL A 112 -6.01 -6.32 15.31
CA VAL A 112 -5.23 -6.69 16.48
C VAL A 112 -5.31 -5.60 17.52
N GLN A 113 -5.05 -4.35 17.14
CA GLN A 113 -4.91 -3.24 18.08
C GLN A 113 -6.21 -2.88 18.79
N CYS A 114 -7.38 -3.11 18.17
CA CYS A 114 -8.69 -2.88 18.81
C CYS A 114 -8.96 -3.77 20.04
N LYS A 115 -8.15 -4.82 20.25
CA LYS A 115 -8.24 -5.71 21.44
C LYS A 115 -7.50 -5.14 22.65
N TYR A 116 -6.69 -4.11 22.46
CA TYR A 116 -5.77 -3.60 23.48
C TYR A 116 -6.01 -2.13 23.77
N THR A 117 -5.82 -1.75 25.00
CA THR A 117 -5.78 -0.34 25.42
C THR A 117 -4.39 0.24 25.26
N ASN A 118 -4.30 1.52 24.95
CA ASN A 118 -3.04 2.23 24.86
C ASN A 118 -2.38 2.27 26.25
N VAL A 119 -1.08 1.96 26.30
CA VAL A 119 -0.33 2.00 27.55
C VAL A 119 -0.15 3.45 28.03
N GLU A 120 -0.19 3.70 29.33
CA GLU A 120 -0.10 5.04 29.91
C GLU A 120 1.23 5.76 29.60
N GLN A 121 2.32 4.99 29.48
CA GLN A 121 3.66 5.52 29.16
C GLN A 121 3.83 5.92 27.70
N ARG A 122 2.84 5.66 26.85
CA ARG A 122 2.83 6.05 25.45
C ARG A 122 2.78 7.58 25.33
N ASP A 123 3.56 8.12 24.38
CA ASP A 123 3.61 9.56 24.18
C ASP A 123 2.22 10.12 23.84
N LYS A 124 1.85 11.23 24.50
CA LYS A 124 0.57 11.92 24.31
C LYS A 124 0.42 12.60 22.94
N ALA A 125 1.51 12.77 22.20
CA ALA A 125 1.49 13.26 20.83
C ALA A 125 0.91 12.23 19.84
N LEU A 126 0.86 10.94 20.23
CA LEU A 126 0.21 9.91 19.43
C LEU A 126 -1.30 9.89 19.66
N PRO A 127 -2.11 9.71 18.61
CA PRO A 127 -3.56 9.76 18.73
C PRO A 127 -4.10 8.56 19.51
N HIS A 128 -5.24 8.77 20.16
CA HIS A 128 -5.89 7.72 20.94
C HIS A 128 -6.42 6.59 20.05
N ASP A 129 -6.86 6.91 18.83
CA ASP A 129 -7.39 5.97 17.84
C ASP A 129 -6.29 5.26 17.02
N ASN A 130 -5.01 5.45 17.39
CA ASN A 130 -3.85 4.78 16.81
C ASN A 130 -3.66 4.97 15.31
N MET A 131 -4.14 6.08 14.74
CA MET A 131 -3.97 6.37 13.32
C MET A 131 -3.56 7.83 13.07
N TRP A 132 -2.65 8.01 12.11
CA TRP A 132 -2.34 9.30 11.48
C TRP A 132 -2.62 9.22 9.99
N ASP A 133 -2.98 10.33 9.39
CA ASP A 133 -2.91 10.47 7.95
C ASP A 133 -1.46 10.77 7.49
N CYS A 134 -1.20 10.62 6.20
CA CYS A 134 0.14 10.85 5.64
C CYS A 134 0.60 12.31 5.76
N HIS A 135 -0.31 13.28 5.86
CA HIS A 135 0.04 14.70 6.02
C HIS A 135 0.59 14.99 7.42
N THR A 136 0.00 14.37 8.45
CA THR A 136 0.51 14.41 9.81
C THR A 136 1.90 13.80 9.89
N PHE A 137 2.12 12.66 9.22
CA PHE A 137 3.44 12.04 9.14
C PHE A 137 4.46 12.91 8.40
N GLN A 138 4.10 13.52 7.29
CA GLN A 138 4.98 14.46 6.58
C GLN A 138 5.33 15.67 7.45
N THR A 139 4.39 16.15 8.27
CA THR A 139 4.62 17.23 9.23
C THR A 139 5.63 16.78 10.30
N TRP A 140 5.50 15.57 10.81
CA TRP A 140 6.48 15.00 11.72
C TRP A 140 7.87 14.85 11.09
N LEU A 141 7.97 14.35 9.85
CA LEU A 141 9.24 14.28 9.11
C LEU A 141 9.89 15.67 8.95
N LYS A 142 9.06 16.70 8.70
CA LYS A 142 9.54 18.10 8.64
C LYS A 142 10.10 18.57 9.98
N GLN A 143 9.45 18.25 11.09
CA GLN A 143 9.93 18.56 12.43
C GLN A 143 11.26 17.87 12.75
N MET A 144 11.43 16.64 12.25
CA MET A 144 12.68 15.87 12.37
C MET A 144 13.79 16.34 11.41
N GLY A 145 13.54 17.36 10.57
CA GLY A 145 14.51 17.88 9.60
C GLY A 145 14.76 17.00 8.38
N VAL A 146 13.87 16.04 8.10
CA VAL A 146 14.01 15.04 7.01
C VAL A 146 12.81 15.03 6.07
N LYS A 147 12.21 16.18 5.83
CA LYS A 147 11.00 16.35 5.00
C LYS A 147 11.12 15.69 3.63
N GLU A 148 12.26 15.76 3.00
CA GLU A 148 12.54 15.27 1.64
C GLU A 148 12.38 13.76 1.54
N LYS A 149 12.59 13.02 2.64
CA LYS A 149 12.50 11.54 2.68
C LYS A 149 11.16 11.00 2.21
N TRP A 150 10.07 11.75 2.42
CA TRP A 150 8.76 11.34 1.92
C TRP A 150 8.74 11.22 0.39
N ASN A 151 9.18 12.28 -0.30
CA ASN A 151 9.13 12.34 -1.77
C ASN A 151 10.27 11.60 -2.46
N GLU A 152 11.44 11.52 -1.82
CA GLU A 152 12.64 10.95 -2.44
C GLU A 152 12.80 9.45 -2.17
N VAL A 153 12.30 8.95 -1.04
CA VAL A 153 12.55 7.57 -0.60
C VAL A 153 11.25 6.82 -0.34
N ILE A 154 10.38 7.34 0.56
CA ILE A 154 9.23 6.57 1.05
C ILE A 154 8.20 6.37 -0.06
N LEU A 155 7.67 7.43 -0.63
CA LEU A 155 6.62 7.35 -1.66
C LEU A 155 7.10 6.62 -2.93
N PRO A 156 8.29 6.89 -3.49
CA PRO A 156 8.81 6.15 -4.63
C PRO A 156 9.02 4.66 -4.33
N GLY A 157 9.55 4.34 -3.14
CA GLY A 157 9.78 2.95 -2.75
C GLY A 157 8.49 2.17 -2.52
N MET A 158 7.45 2.79 -1.93
CA MET A 158 6.12 2.15 -1.83
C MET A 158 5.54 1.87 -3.21
N ARG A 159 5.66 2.82 -4.15
CA ARG A 159 5.21 2.65 -5.53
C ARG A 159 5.95 1.51 -6.22
N GLU A 160 7.26 1.48 -6.11
CA GLU A 160 8.09 0.41 -6.69
C GLU A 160 7.70 -0.96 -6.13
N GLY A 161 7.51 -1.06 -4.81
CA GLY A 161 7.07 -2.29 -4.16
C GLY A 161 5.72 -2.80 -4.69
N ILE A 162 4.73 -1.93 -4.86
CA ILE A 162 3.43 -2.29 -5.44
C ILE A 162 3.59 -2.74 -6.89
N VAL A 163 4.30 -1.98 -7.72
CA VAL A 163 4.50 -2.31 -9.15
C VAL A 163 5.21 -3.65 -9.31
N CYS A 164 6.28 -3.89 -8.55
CA CYS A 164 7.02 -5.15 -8.59
C CYS A 164 6.15 -6.34 -8.18
N ALA A 165 5.35 -6.20 -7.12
CA ALA A 165 4.45 -7.24 -6.67
C ALA A 165 3.35 -7.56 -7.69
N MET A 166 2.75 -6.54 -8.29
CA MET A 166 1.71 -6.71 -9.31
C MET A 166 2.27 -7.31 -10.61
N LEU A 167 3.46 -6.91 -11.04
CA LEU A 167 4.14 -7.52 -12.19
C LEU A 167 4.46 -9.01 -11.94
N ALA A 168 4.92 -9.34 -10.73
CA ALA A 168 5.21 -10.73 -10.37
C ALA A 168 3.96 -11.62 -10.33
N SER A 169 2.79 -11.03 -10.09
CA SER A 169 1.50 -11.73 -10.02
C SER A 169 0.72 -11.67 -11.33
N GLN A 170 1.17 -10.92 -12.33
CA GLN A 170 0.41 -10.60 -13.54
C GLN A 170 -0.04 -11.85 -14.32
N ASP A 171 0.79 -12.89 -14.37
CA ASP A 171 0.49 -14.11 -15.13
C ASP A 171 -0.61 -14.97 -14.50
N VAL A 172 -0.86 -14.80 -13.19
CA VAL A 172 -1.87 -15.56 -12.43
C VAL A 172 -3.11 -14.73 -12.10
N MET A 173 -3.13 -13.46 -12.49
CA MET A 173 -4.29 -12.59 -12.30
C MET A 173 -5.32 -12.81 -13.41
N ASP A 174 -6.61 -12.80 -13.05
CA ASP A 174 -7.70 -12.88 -14.01
C ASP A 174 -7.70 -11.66 -14.95
N ARG A 175 -7.69 -11.93 -16.25
CA ARG A 175 -7.73 -10.90 -17.30
C ARG A 175 -9.19 -10.58 -17.65
N ARG A 176 -9.89 -9.92 -16.74
CA ARG A 176 -11.28 -9.47 -17.00
C ARG A 176 -11.26 -8.08 -17.63
N GLN A 177 -12.06 -7.90 -18.66
CA GLN A 177 -12.28 -6.57 -19.25
C GLN A 177 -13.29 -5.78 -18.43
N ASN A 178 -13.14 -4.46 -18.39
CA ASN A 178 -14.06 -3.54 -17.72
C ASN A 178 -14.29 -3.86 -16.23
N THR A 179 -13.27 -4.39 -15.58
CA THR A 179 -13.27 -4.66 -14.14
C THR A 179 -12.14 -3.92 -13.47
N TYR A 180 -12.32 -3.64 -12.20
CA TYR A 180 -11.28 -3.10 -11.34
C TYR A 180 -11.27 -3.85 -10.02
N GLU A 181 -10.15 -3.84 -9.35
CA GLU A 181 -10.02 -4.44 -8.02
C GLU A 181 -9.25 -3.48 -7.12
N LEU A 182 -9.81 -3.22 -5.93
CA LEU A 182 -9.19 -2.39 -4.90
C LEU A 182 -8.30 -3.26 -4.02
N TYR A 183 -7.09 -2.79 -3.78
CA TYR A 183 -6.10 -3.42 -2.93
C TYR A 183 -5.63 -2.49 -1.83
N GLY A 184 -5.21 -3.07 -0.71
CA GLY A 184 -4.52 -2.37 0.36
C GLY A 184 -3.13 -2.96 0.57
N ALA A 185 -2.08 -2.17 0.32
CA ALA A 185 -0.69 -2.55 0.59
C ALA A 185 -0.27 -2.06 1.97
N ASP A 186 0.39 -2.91 2.74
CA ASP A 186 0.92 -2.60 4.06
C ASP A 186 2.44 -2.51 3.98
N PHE A 187 2.99 -1.39 4.46
CA PHE A 187 4.42 -1.11 4.45
C PHE A 187 4.95 -0.84 5.84
N MET A 188 6.08 -1.44 6.16
CA MET A 188 6.91 -1.03 7.29
C MET A 188 8.02 -0.11 6.78
N ILE A 189 8.37 0.89 7.56
CA ILE A 189 9.49 1.78 7.27
C ILE A 189 10.65 1.42 8.18
N SER A 190 11.86 1.26 7.63
CA SER A 190 13.08 1.06 8.41
C SER A 190 13.70 2.40 8.84
N GLU A 191 14.67 2.37 9.78
CA GLU A 191 15.35 3.57 10.31
C GLU A 191 16.00 4.44 9.23
N ASP A 192 16.37 3.85 8.10
CA ASP A 192 16.90 4.55 6.90
C ASP A 192 15.82 5.13 5.99
N TYR A 193 14.55 5.13 6.45
CA TYR A 193 13.35 5.60 5.74
C TYR A 193 12.95 4.73 4.54
N LYS A 194 13.54 3.55 4.36
CA LYS A 194 13.18 2.65 3.27
C LYS A 194 11.88 1.93 3.57
N PRO A 195 10.90 1.96 2.65
CA PRO A 195 9.66 1.19 2.80
C PRO A 195 9.88 -0.27 2.40
N TRP A 196 9.30 -1.16 3.19
CA TRP A 196 9.27 -2.60 2.98
C TRP A 196 7.84 -3.06 2.85
N LEU A 197 7.49 -3.63 1.71
CA LEU A 197 6.16 -4.20 1.49
C LEU A 197 5.99 -5.46 2.34
N ILE A 198 5.02 -5.44 3.25
CA ILE A 198 4.69 -6.56 4.13
C ILE A 198 3.69 -7.49 3.44
N GLU A 199 2.56 -6.90 3.01
CA GLU A 199 1.48 -7.67 2.39
C GLU A 199 0.60 -6.79 1.48
N ILE A 200 -0.16 -7.47 0.61
CA ILE A 200 -1.23 -6.86 -0.19
C ILE A 200 -2.54 -7.59 0.13
N ASN A 201 -3.54 -6.83 0.54
CA ASN A 201 -4.88 -7.30 0.84
C ASN A 201 -5.81 -7.04 -0.35
N CYS A 202 -6.46 -8.10 -0.89
CA CYS A 202 -7.35 -8.02 -2.04
C CYS A 202 -8.72 -7.40 -1.74
N SER A 203 -9.11 -7.29 -0.47
CA SER A 203 -10.37 -6.68 -0.03
C SER A 203 -10.08 -5.92 1.25
N PRO A 204 -9.46 -4.72 1.13
CA PRO A 204 -9.14 -3.94 2.31
C PRO A 204 -10.41 -3.51 3.02
N ASP A 205 -10.38 -3.56 4.36
CA ASP A 205 -11.44 -3.01 5.18
C ASP A 205 -11.53 -1.49 4.96
N LEU A 206 -12.74 -1.01 4.64
CA LEU A 206 -13.08 0.39 4.46
C LEU A 206 -14.04 0.89 5.56
N SER A 207 -14.03 0.26 6.72
CA SER A 207 -14.83 0.71 7.87
C SER A 207 -14.33 2.05 8.41
N SER A 208 -15.27 2.90 8.79
CA SER A 208 -15.01 4.22 9.38
C SER A 208 -14.74 4.10 10.89
N SER A 209 -13.70 3.34 11.26
CA SER A 209 -13.41 3.00 12.66
C SER A 209 -12.62 4.07 13.43
N THR A 210 -12.02 5.04 12.74
CA THR A 210 -11.19 6.11 13.32
C THR A 210 -11.49 7.44 12.66
N SER A 211 -11.01 8.54 13.24
CA SER A 211 -11.13 9.88 12.64
C SER A 211 -10.53 9.95 11.22
N VAL A 212 -9.43 9.26 10.99
CA VAL A 212 -8.75 9.19 9.69
C VAL A 212 -9.57 8.38 8.68
N THR A 213 -9.99 7.17 9.03
CA THR A 213 -10.76 6.30 8.13
C THR A 213 -12.16 6.85 7.86
N SER A 214 -12.80 7.54 8.82
CA SER A 214 -14.10 8.20 8.63
C SER A 214 -14.06 9.27 7.53
N ARG A 215 -12.91 9.91 7.32
CA ARG A 215 -12.69 10.87 6.22
C ARG A 215 -12.29 10.16 4.93
N MET A 216 -11.32 9.23 5.02
CA MET A 216 -10.68 8.66 3.84
C MET A 216 -11.51 7.57 3.16
N CYS A 217 -12.26 6.74 3.91
CA CYS A 217 -13.03 5.64 3.32
C CYS A 217 -14.17 6.11 2.41
N PRO A 218 -15.03 7.06 2.80
CA PRO A 218 -16.04 7.61 1.89
C PRO A 218 -15.44 8.23 0.63
N GLN A 219 -14.34 8.99 0.78
CA GLN A 219 -13.64 9.58 -0.36
C GLN A 219 -13.07 8.52 -1.30
N CYS A 220 -12.50 7.44 -0.74
CA CYS A 220 -12.01 6.31 -1.52
C CYS A 220 -13.13 5.66 -2.34
N MET A 221 -14.29 5.43 -1.73
CA MET A 221 -15.45 4.84 -2.42
C MET A 221 -15.99 5.77 -3.51
N GLU A 222 -16.06 7.07 -3.26
CA GLU A 222 -16.47 8.06 -4.26
C GLU A 222 -15.50 8.09 -5.45
N ASP A 223 -14.19 8.09 -5.19
CA ASP A 223 -13.15 8.08 -6.23
C ASP A 223 -13.17 6.77 -7.03
N LEU A 224 -13.47 5.63 -6.40
CA LEU A 224 -13.69 4.35 -7.06
C LEU A 224 -14.84 4.43 -8.07
N VAL A 225 -15.98 4.96 -7.63
CA VAL A 225 -17.16 5.13 -8.51
C VAL A 225 -16.84 6.07 -9.66
N LYS A 226 -16.25 7.24 -9.39
CA LYS A 226 -15.88 8.22 -10.42
C LYS A 226 -14.86 7.67 -11.40
N GLY A 227 -13.81 7.01 -10.92
CA GLY A 227 -12.72 6.48 -11.75
C GLY A 227 -13.14 5.32 -12.63
N CYS A 228 -14.13 4.52 -12.21
CA CYS A 228 -14.56 3.33 -12.92
C CYS A 228 -15.79 3.57 -13.81
N PHE A 229 -16.77 4.34 -13.32
CA PHE A 229 -18.02 4.54 -14.06
C PHE A 229 -17.94 5.63 -15.12
N ILE A 230 -17.23 6.73 -14.87
CA ILE A 230 -17.13 7.83 -15.85
C ILE A 230 -16.50 7.39 -17.16
N PRO A 231 -15.35 6.68 -17.19
CA PRO A 231 -14.79 6.16 -18.43
C PRO A 231 -15.70 5.16 -19.12
N LEU A 232 -16.41 4.30 -18.37
CA LEU A 232 -17.33 3.32 -18.91
C LEU A 232 -18.56 3.99 -19.56
N VAL A 233 -19.19 4.93 -18.86
CA VAL A 233 -20.32 5.70 -19.36
C VAL A 233 -19.93 6.54 -20.58
N LEU A 234 -18.76 7.18 -20.53
CA LEU A 234 -18.24 7.94 -21.67
C LEU A 234 -17.96 7.05 -22.88
N CYS A 235 -17.40 5.86 -22.65
CA CYS A 235 -17.18 4.86 -23.71
C CYS A 235 -18.50 4.39 -24.31
N LEU A 236 -19.52 4.13 -23.50
CA LEU A 236 -20.86 3.74 -23.98
C LEU A 236 -21.55 4.87 -24.76
N LEU A 237 -21.47 6.10 -24.26
CA LEU A 237 -22.05 7.26 -24.95
C LEU A 237 -21.32 7.65 -26.23
N LEU A 238 -20.04 7.30 -26.37
CA LEU A 238 -19.25 7.54 -27.59
C LEU A 238 -19.31 6.38 -28.57
N SER A 239 -19.66 5.15 -28.15
CA SER A 239 -19.79 3.99 -29.03
C SER A 239 -21.03 4.06 -29.95
N ASP A 240 -22.03 4.89 -29.62
CA ASP A 240 -23.17 5.17 -30.48
C ASP A 240 -22.84 6.11 -31.68
N ARG A 241 -21.62 6.61 -31.75
CA ARG A 241 -21.09 7.31 -32.93
C ARG A 241 -20.03 6.41 -33.57
N GLU A 242 -20.42 5.79 -34.65
CA GLU A 242 -19.63 4.91 -35.53
C GLU A 242 -18.16 5.39 -35.65
N ASN A 243 -17.20 4.49 -35.37
CA ASN A 243 -15.77 4.61 -35.61
C ASN A 243 -14.87 5.07 -34.41
N PHE A 244 -15.03 4.53 -33.24
CA PHE A 244 -13.93 4.65 -32.25
C PHE A 244 -13.44 3.27 -31.77
N CYS A 245 -12.54 2.65 -32.53
CA CYS A 245 -11.78 1.47 -32.16
C CYS A 245 -10.46 1.89 -31.53
N GLY A 246 -10.43 2.12 -30.20
CA GLY A 246 -9.23 2.29 -29.41
C GLY A 246 -9.58 2.61 -27.96
N PRO A 247 -8.89 2.01 -26.97
CA PRO A 247 -9.09 2.43 -25.58
C PRO A 247 -8.68 3.89 -25.45
N PRO A 248 -9.49 4.75 -24.82
CA PRO A 248 -9.15 6.14 -24.64
C PRO A 248 -7.88 6.25 -23.77
N THR A 249 -6.79 6.70 -24.37
CA THR A 249 -5.62 7.18 -23.64
C THR A 249 -5.93 8.57 -23.06
N LEU A 250 -6.95 8.65 -22.22
CA LEU A 250 -7.29 9.88 -21.52
C LEU A 250 -6.52 9.91 -20.20
N GLY A 251 -5.42 10.62 -20.24
CA GLY A 251 -4.73 11.08 -19.03
C GLY A 251 -5.60 12.10 -18.30
N PHE A 252 -6.55 11.67 -17.50
CA PHE A 252 -7.25 12.56 -16.60
C PHE A 252 -6.37 12.82 -15.37
N ARG A 253 -5.84 14.05 -15.27
CA ARG A 253 -5.46 14.62 -13.98
C ARG A 253 -6.76 15.01 -13.26
N ILE A 254 -7.12 14.26 -12.25
CA ILE A 254 -8.11 14.70 -11.28
C ILE A 254 -7.36 15.61 -10.31
N SER A 255 -7.68 16.88 -10.33
CA SER A 255 -7.13 17.95 -9.48
C SER A 255 -7.58 17.79 -8.03
#